data_9388f87fe27720f36f86f0ea4ba47526
#
_entry.id   9388f87fe27720f36f86f0ea4ba47526
#
_cell.length_a   1.000
_cell.length_b   1.000
_cell.length_c   1.000
_cell.angle_alpha   90.00
_cell.angle_beta   90.00
_cell.angle_gamma   90.00
#
_symmetry.space_group_name_H-M   'P 1'
#
loop_
_entity.id
_entity.type
_entity.pdbx_description
1 polymer ?
#
loop_
_entity_poly.entity_id
_entity_poly.type
_entity_poly.pdbx_seq_one_letter_code
_entity_poly.pdbx_strand_id
1 'polypeptide(L)'
;LISAVIDNCMLKYFWFIVNPNHSAQVAQTIQNELSIGAYSGFAREKGEAAYIMNVGIALLLSKYFSSQKLKKIDILMLFVFIVSLMLTGKRTLFIIPVLSFALFMVISNIKGKFAKTGGIVLSALSAVFILSMFIPKVANIFDRFMDEENIMALGNRDSLWKYFLLMGEKYPVFGAGFGSYNQFAYDNGLRVGGDRWNFNGHNCYFQIAVELGIVGSIFFLLFAVLSVVLTILAIRRVKNICDDARICYFSLYIQIMILAYSVTGNPTYSRQIMFIWFFSIGAVLHIARKHNIDIVINKESERRHL
;
A
#
# COMPACT_ATOMS: atom_id res chain seq x y z
N LEU A 1 -13.39 -11.91 -2.94
CA LEU A 1 -13.88 -13.30 -2.92
C LEU A 1 -15.25 -13.41 -3.59
N ILE A 2 -16.26 -12.68 -3.12
CA ILE A 2 -17.63 -12.75 -3.68
C ILE A 2 -17.61 -12.48 -5.19
N SER A 3 -16.91 -11.45 -5.66
CA SER A 3 -16.83 -11.12 -7.09
C SER A 3 -16.08 -12.15 -7.95
N ALA A 4 -15.24 -12.98 -7.34
CA ALA A 4 -14.57 -14.08 -8.05
C ALA A 4 -15.46 -15.33 -8.19
N VAL A 5 -16.42 -15.51 -7.27
CA VAL A 5 -17.34 -16.65 -7.23
C VAL A 5 -18.64 -16.34 -7.96
N ILE A 6 -19.20 -15.16 -7.76
CA ILE A 6 -20.43 -14.69 -8.38
C ILE A 6 -20.06 -13.84 -9.57
N ASP A 7 -20.74 -14.03 -10.70
CA ASP A 7 -20.51 -13.22 -11.90
C ASP A 7 -20.60 -11.72 -11.56
N ASN A 8 -19.59 -10.97 -11.99
CA ASN A 8 -19.38 -9.55 -11.64
C ASN A 8 -20.53 -8.61 -12.10
N CYS A 9 -21.55 -9.14 -12.74
CA CYS A 9 -22.66 -8.38 -13.30
C CYS A 9 -23.39 -7.55 -12.22
N MET A 10 -23.61 -8.11 -11.03
CA MET A 10 -24.29 -7.39 -9.94
C MET A 10 -23.46 -6.23 -9.36
N LEU A 11 -22.14 -6.34 -9.31
CA LEU A 11 -21.28 -5.29 -8.79
C LEU A 11 -21.15 -4.10 -9.73
N LYS A 12 -21.31 -4.32 -11.06
CA LYS A 12 -21.42 -3.24 -12.04
C LYS A 12 -22.63 -2.37 -11.78
N TYR A 13 -23.78 -2.96 -11.50
CA TYR A 13 -25.02 -2.23 -11.22
C TYR A 13 -24.90 -1.33 -9.98
N PHE A 14 -24.18 -1.76 -8.97
CA PHE A 14 -23.93 -0.93 -7.78
C PHE A 14 -23.23 0.39 -8.15
N TRP A 15 -22.20 0.34 -9.00
CA TRP A 15 -21.48 1.54 -9.42
C TRP A 15 -22.30 2.43 -10.36
N PHE A 16 -23.19 1.88 -11.18
CA PHE A 16 -24.14 2.64 -11.99
C PHE A 16 -25.11 3.44 -11.10
N ILE A 17 -25.53 2.88 -9.98
CA ILE A 17 -26.43 3.57 -9.03
C ILE A 17 -25.69 4.67 -8.27
N VAL A 18 -24.46 4.38 -7.80
CA VAL A 18 -23.69 5.29 -6.95
C VAL A 18 -23.04 6.42 -7.74
N ASN A 19 -22.72 6.21 -9.02
CA ASN A 19 -21.97 7.17 -9.83
C ASN A 19 -22.43 7.18 -11.31
N PRO A 20 -23.66 7.62 -11.59
CA PRO A 20 -24.25 7.52 -12.93
C PRO A 20 -23.48 8.31 -14.01
N ASN A 21 -22.80 9.39 -13.64
CA ASN A 21 -22.06 10.25 -14.58
C ASN A 21 -20.71 9.66 -15.05
N HIS A 22 -20.19 8.65 -14.36
CA HIS A 22 -18.91 7.96 -14.70
C HIS A 22 -19.11 6.47 -14.98
N SER A 23 -20.34 6.06 -15.17
CA SER A 23 -20.72 4.65 -15.30
C SER A 23 -20.03 3.93 -16.46
N ALA A 24 -19.93 4.54 -17.62
CA ALA A 24 -19.31 3.94 -18.81
C ALA A 24 -17.81 3.69 -18.61
N GLN A 25 -17.09 4.64 -18.05
CA GLN A 25 -15.65 4.53 -17.79
C GLN A 25 -15.35 3.47 -16.72
N VAL A 26 -16.14 3.44 -15.65
CA VAL A 26 -16.03 2.43 -14.60
C VAL A 26 -16.36 1.03 -15.15
N ALA A 27 -17.40 0.91 -15.98
CA ALA A 27 -17.74 -0.36 -16.61
C ALA A 27 -16.62 -0.87 -17.53
N GLN A 28 -16.00 -0.02 -18.32
CA GLN A 28 -14.86 -0.36 -19.17
C GLN A 28 -13.64 -0.79 -18.33
N THR A 29 -13.33 -0.08 -17.25
CA THR A 29 -12.27 -0.44 -16.32
C THR A 29 -12.52 -1.83 -15.72
N ILE A 30 -13.73 -2.10 -15.25
CA ILE A 30 -14.10 -3.40 -14.70
C ILE A 30 -13.99 -4.51 -15.76
N GLN A 31 -14.44 -4.27 -17.00
CA GLN A 31 -14.31 -5.24 -18.09
C GLN A 31 -12.86 -5.55 -18.41
N ASN A 32 -12.00 -4.53 -18.49
CA ASN A 32 -10.56 -4.69 -18.71
C ASN A 32 -9.91 -5.47 -17.55
N GLU A 33 -10.29 -5.19 -16.30
CA GLU A 33 -9.79 -5.92 -15.14
C GLU A 33 -10.21 -7.39 -15.15
N LEU A 34 -11.45 -7.66 -15.53
CA LEU A 34 -11.97 -9.04 -15.64
C LEU A 34 -11.30 -9.84 -16.75
N SER A 35 -11.07 -9.22 -17.92
CA SER A 35 -10.39 -9.88 -19.04
C SER A 35 -8.99 -10.36 -18.67
N ILE A 36 -8.34 -9.67 -17.73
CA ILE A 36 -7.04 -10.05 -17.19
C ILE A 36 -7.11 -10.84 -15.88
N GLY A 37 -8.31 -11.30 -15.46
CA GLY A 37 -8.49 -12.10 -14.25
C GLY A 37 -8.25 -11.35 -12.94
N ALA A 38 -8.40 -10.03 -12.91
CA ALA A 38 -8.30 -9.22 -11.70
C ALA A 38 -9.69 -8.83 -11.20
N TYR A 39 -9.83 -8.71 -9.86
CA TYR A 39 -11.12 -8.46 -9.20
C TYR A 39 -11.02 -7.27 -8.28
N SER A 40 -11.85 -6.26 -8.49
CA SER A 40 -11.93 -5.06 -7.65
C SER A 40 -13.03 -5.11 -6.57
N GLY A 41 -13.95 -6.07 -6.67
CA GLY A 41 -15.07 -6.20 -5.74
C GLY A 41 -15.98 -4.96 -5.78
N PHE A 42 -16.21 -4.34 -4.61
CA PHE A 42 -16.95 -3.09 -4.49
C PHE A 42 -16.09 -1.84 -4.69
N ALA A 43 -14.78 -1.95 -4.84
CA ALA A 43 -13.91 -0.82 -5.10
C ALA A 43 -14.01 -0.41 -6.59
N ARG A 44 -13.73 0.86 -6.87
CA ARG A 44 -13.76 1.43 -8.22
C ARG A 44 -12.76 0.74 -9.14
N GLU A 45 -11.59 0.38 -8.60
CA GLU A 45 -10.51 -0.29 -9.32
C GLU A 45 -9.77 -1.28 -8.41
N LYS A 46 -9.02 -2.20 -9.02
CA LYS A 46 -8.23 -3.21 -8.29
C LYS A 46 -7.19 -2.63 -7.33
N GLY A 47 -6.68 -1.43 -7.60
CA GLY A 47 -5.73 -0.75 -6.71
C GLY A 47 -6.38 -0.32 -5.40
N GLU A 48 -7.57 0.25 -5.45
CA GLU A 48 -8.34 0.62 -4.26
C GLU A 48 -8.75 -0.63 -3.46
N ALA A 49 -9.18 -1.69 -4.14
CA ALA A 49 -9.50 -2.96 -3.49
C ALA A 49 -8.29 -3.54 -2.73
N ALA A 50 -7.14 -3.60 -3.39
CA ALA A 50 -5.91 -4.09 -2.79
C ALA A 50 -5.47 -3.23 -1.59
N TYR A 51 -5.69 -1.94 -1.66
CA TYR A 51 -5.41 -1.02 -0.57
C TYR A 51 -6.31 -1.30 0.65
N ILE A 52 -7.62 -1.45 0.46
CA ILE A 52 -8.57 -1.76 1.53
C ILE A 52 -8.20 -3.10 2.21
N MET A 53 -7.83 -4.12 1.41
CA MET A 53 -7.40 -5.41 1.96
C MET A 53 -6.12 -5.27 2.80
N ASN A 54 -5.16 -4.45 2.37
CA ASN A 54 -3.96 -4.16 3.13
C ASN A 54 -4.25 -3.45 4.46
N VAL A 55 -5.20 -2.51 4.50
CA VAL A 55 -5.62 -1.86 5.75
C VAL A 55 -6.21 -2.90 6.72
N GLY A 56 -7.03 -3.83 6.22
CA GLY A 56 -7.55 -4.94 7.02
C GLY A 56 -6.44 -5.84 7.57
N ILE A 57 -5.45 -6.19 6.75
CA ILE A 57 -4.26 -6.95 7.17
C ILE A 57 -3.45 -6.17 8.22
N ALA A 58 -3.26 -4.85 8.02
CA ALA A 58 -2.56 -3.99 8.97
C ALA A 58 -3.19 -4.03 10.38
N LEU A 59 -4.52 -3.97 10.45
CA LEU A 59 -5.26 -4.04 11.72
C LEU A 59 -5.05 -5.38 12.44
N LEU A 60 -4.98 -6.48 11.71
CA LEU A 60 -4.82 -7.82 12.29
C LEU A 60 -3.36 -8.12 12.67
N LEU A 61 -2.40 -7.74 11.81
CA LEU A 61 -0.99 -7.88 12.12
C LEU A 61 -0.60 -6.98 13.32
N SER A 62 -1.07 -5.75 13.37
CA SER A 62 -0.80 -4.85 14.49
C SER A 62 -1.32 -5.43 15.83
N LYS A 63 -2.50 -6.06 15.81
CA LYS A 63 -3.04 -6.77 16.96
C LYS A 63 -2.16 -7.94 17.41
N TYR A 64 -1.66 -8.74 16.46
CA TYR A 64 -0.75 -9.85 16.74
C TYR A 64 0.58 -9.37 17.34
N PHE A 65 1.22 -8.38 16.71
CA PHE A 65 2.54 -7.89 17.13
C PHE A 65 2.52 -7.03 18.39
N SER A 66 1.35 -6.49 18.78
CA SER A 66 1.15 -5.86 20.08
C SER A 66 0.87 -6.86 21.22
N SER A 67 1.08 -8.15 21.00
CA SER A 67 0.84 -9.23 21.99
C SER A 67 -0.60 -9.41 22.42
N GLN A 68 -1.56 -8.86 21.66
CA GLN A 68 -2.98 -9.12 21.91
C GLN A 68 -3.38 -10.50 21.39
N LYS A 69 -4.31 -11.16 22.10
CA LYS A 69 -4.80 -12.48 21.68
C LYS A 69 -5.63 -12.36 20.40
N LEU A 70 -5.26 -13.13 19.38
CA LEU A 70 -6.08 -13.30 18.18
C LEU A 70 -7.22 -14.27 18.50
N LYS A 71 -8.44 -13.89 18.12
CA LYS A 71 -9.61 -14.77 18.13
C LYS A 71 -9.62 -15.60 16.85
N LYS A 72 -10.37 -16.71 16.82
CA LYS A 72 -10.54 -17.54 15.61
C LYS A 72 -11.06 -16.72 14.42
N ILE A 73 -11.94 -15.74 14.69
CA ILE A 73 -12.46 -14.85 13.65
C ILE A 73 -11.36 -13.93 13.07
N ASP A 74 -10.40 -13.47 13.85
CA ASP A 74 -9.30 -12.65 13.37
C ASP A 74 -8.43 -13.43 12.37
N ILE A 75 -8.18 -14.72 12.64
CA ILE A 75 -7.43 -15.61 11.76
C ILE A 75 -8.20 -15.86 10.46
N LEU A 76 -9.50 -16.11 10.55
CA LEU A 76 -10.36 -16.27 9.38
C LEU A 76 -10.37 -14.99 8.53
N MET A 77 -10.52 -13.82 9.15
CA MET A 77 -10.50 -12.54 8.44
C MET A 77 -9.15 -12.24 7.79
N LEU A 78 -8.04 -12.57 8.46
CA LEU A 78 -6.70 -12.45 7.87
C LEU A 78 -6.57 -13.29 6.60
N PHE A 79 -7.04 -14.53 6.65
CA PHE A 79 -7.07 -15.42 5.50
C PHE A 79 -7.92 -14.84 4.36
N VAL A 80 -9.13 -14.37 4.65
CA VAL A 80 -10.02 -13.74 3.68
C VAL A 80 -9.37 -12.51 3.03
N PHE A 81 -8.71 -11.65 3.81
CA PHE A 81 -8.02 -10.47 3.26
C PHE A 81 -6.83 -10.85 2.38
N ILE A 82 -6.02 -11.84 2.76
CA ILE A 82 -4.88 -12.29 1.95
C ILE A 82 -5.35 -12.87 0.61
N VAL A 83 -6.35 -13.75 0.63
CA VAL A 83 -6.92 -14.32 -0.59
C VAL A 83 -7.56 -13.23 -1.46
N SER A 84 -8.32 -12.32 -0.86
CA SER A 84 -8.93 -11.20 -1.59
C SER A 84 -7.88 -10.27 -2.20
N LEU A 85 -6.79 -10.01 -1.47
CA LEU A 85 -5.67 -9.21 -1.97
C LEU A 85 -5.01 -9.87 -3.18
N MET A 86 -4.78 -11.19 -3.13
CA MET A 86 -4.26 -11.97 -4.25
C MET A 86 -5.16 -11.86 -5.48
N LEU A 87 -6.48 -11.96 -5.30
CA LEU A 87 -7.48 -11.85 -6.37
C LEU A 87 -7.49 -10.47 -7.05
N THR A 88 -6.97 -9.42 -6.42
CA THR A 88 -6.83 -8.11 -7.08
C THR A 88 -5.76 -8.10 -8.18
N GLY A 89 -4.81 -9.04 -8.18
CA GLY A 89 -3.69 -9.08 -9.12
C GLY A 89 -2.67 -7.95 -8.97
N LYS A 90 -2.71 -7.18 -7.86
CA LYS A 90 -1.74 -6.09 -7.58
C LYS A 90 -0.51 -6.62 -6.85
N ARG A 91 0.51 -7.03 -7.63
CA ARG A 91 1.75 -7.68 -7.14
C ARG A 91 2.46 -6.89 -6.06
N THR A 92 2.71 -5.61 -6.27
CA THR A 92 3.41 -4.75 -5.29
C THR A 92 2.66 -4.68 -3.97
N LEU A 93 1.34 -4.51 -4.00
CA LEU A 93 0.52 -4.45 -2.79
C LEU A 93 0.44 -5.81 -2.09
N PHE A 94 0.62 -6.92 -2.81
CA PHE A 94 0.69 -8.26 -2.24
C PHE A 94 2.01 -8.53 -1.48
N ILE A 95 3.12 -7.93 -1.90
CA ILE A 95 4.42 -8.07 -1.23
C ILE A 95 4.45 -7.31 0.11
N ILE A 96 3.67 -6.26 0.27
CA ILE A 96 3.69 -5.39 1.46
C ILE A 96 3.40 -6.13 2.78
N PRO A 97 2.38 -7.01 2.89
CA PRO A 97 2.18 -7.81 4.10
C PRO A 97 3.43 -8.62 4.50
N VAL A 98 4.13 -9.18 3.52
CA VAL A 98 5.34 -9.97 3.75
C VAL A 98 6.48 -9.09 4.28
N LEU A 99 6.72 -7.94 3.64
CA LEU A 99 7.73 -6.97 4.07
C LEU A 99 7.43 -6.43 5.47
N SER A 100 6.20 -6.02 5.71
CA SER A 100 5.76 -5.50 7.01
C SER A 100 5.89 -6.56 8.11
N PHE A 101 5.48 -7.77 7.79
CA PHE A 101 5.60 -8.89 8.71
C PHE A 101 7.06 -9.19 9.05
N ALA A 102 7.97 -9.25 8.07
CA ALA A 102 9.39 -9.47 8.28
C ALA A 102 10.01 -8.37 9.16
N LEU A 103 9.69 -7.10 8.89
CA LEU A 103 10.16 -5.98 9.71
C LEU A 103 9.61 -6.05 11.15
N PHE A 104 8.34 -6.36 11.32
CA PHE A 104 7.72 -6.50 12.65
C PHE A 104 8.35 -7.66 13.44
N MET A 105 8.74 -8.74 12.75
CA MET A 105 9.49 -9.84 13.38
C MET A 105 10.82 -9.38 13.96
N VAL A 106 11.51 -8.45 13.30
CA VAL A 106 12.78 -7.91 13.80
C VAL A 106 12.53 -6.98 15.00
N ILE A 107 11.54 -6.11 14.91
CA ILE A 107 11.28 -5.06 15.91
C ILE A 107 10.59 -5.61 17.16
N SER A 108 9.72 -6.62 17.02
CA SER A 108 8.89 -7.13 18.12
C SER A 108 9.67 -8.01 19.10
N ASN A 109 9.22 -8.04 20.35
CA ASN A 109 9.78 -8.87 21.43
C ASN A 109 8.97 -10.16 21.69
N ILE A 110 8.20 -10.66 20.74
CA ILE A 110 7.36 -11.84 20.93
C ILE A 110 8.27 -13.07 21.15
N LYS A 111 8.14 -13.73 22.31
CA LYS A 111 8.86 -14.97 22.61
C LYS A 111 8.38 -16.10 21.69
N GLY A 112 9.32 -16.89 21.15
CA GLY A 112 9.02 -17.99 20.24
C GLY A 112 8.40 -17.54 18.90
N LYS A 113 8.62 -16.29 18.53
CA LYS A 113 8.05 -15.67 17.34
C LYS A 113 8.33 -16.45 16.05
N PHE A 114 9.54 -16.95 15.87
CA PHE A 114 9.91 -17.66 14.65
C PHE A 114 9.13 -18.97 14.45
N ALA A 115 8.95 -19.77 15.51
CA ALA A 115 8.20 -21.02 15.40
C ALA A 115 6.69 -20.78 15.15
N LYS A 116 6.09 -19.84 15.90
CA LYS A 116 4.67 -19.48 15.72
C LYS A 116 4.41 -18.88 14.33
N THR A 117 5.33 -18.07 13.87
CA THR A 117 5.30 -17.43 12.57
C THR A 117 5.45 -18.41 11.42
N GLY A 118 6.44 -19.29 11.52
CA GLY A 118 6.61 -20.35 10.52
C GLY A 118 5.33 -21.15 10.31
N GLY A 119 4.63 -21.48 11.41
CA GLY A 119 3.31 -22.12 11.34
C GLY A 119 2.26 -21.30 10.63
N ILE A 120 2.16 -20.00 10.91
CA ILE A 120 1.16 -19.10 10.27
C ILE A 120 1.47 -18.95 8.77
N VAL A 121 2.72 -18.69 8.41
CA VAL A 121 3.14 -18.53 7.01
C VAL A 121 2.93 -19.82 6.24
N LEU A 122 3.35 -20.96 6.79
CA LEU A 122 3.18 -22.26 6.16
C LEU A 122 1.70 -22.60 5.96
N SER A 123 0.86 -22.35 6.96
CA SER A 123 -0.58 -22.58 6.84
C SER A 123 -1.24 -21.68 5.80
N ALA A 124 -0.83 -20.41 5.70
CA ALA A 124 -1.34 -19.49 4.69
C ALA A 124 -0.92 -19.90 3.28
N LEU A 125 0.34 -20.28 3.07
CA LEU A 125 0.82 -20.77 1.78
C LEU A 125 0.12 -22.08 1.38
N SER A 126 -0.03 -23.03 2.32
CA SER A 126 -0.76 -24.27 2.06
C SER A 126 -2.23 -24.02 1.69
N ALA A 127 -2.88 -23.08 2.36
CA ALA A 127 -4.26 -22.72 2.06
C ALA A 127 -4.42 -22.09 0.67
N VAL A 128 -3.50 -21.19 0.28
CA VAL A 128 -3.47 -20.61 -1.07
C VAL A 128 -3.23 -21.69 -2.13
N PHE A 129 -2.29 -22.59 -1.88
CA PHE A 129 -2.01 -23.71 -2.78
C PHE A 129 -3.22 -24.63 -2.93
N ILE A 130 -3.88 -25.00 -1.84
CA ILE A 130 -5.11 -25.82 -1.88
C ILE A 130 -6.21 -25.09 -2.66
N LEU A 131 -6.41 -23.80 -2.42
CA LEU A 131 -7.40 -23.01 -3.16
C LEU A 131 -7.10 -22.93 -4.66
N SER A 132 -5.83 -22.89 -5.07
CA SER A 132 -5.46 -22.89 -6.48
C SER A 132 -5.84 -24.21 -7.19
N MET A 133 -5.89 -25.32 -6.47
CA MET A 133 -6.32 -26.61 -7.03
C MET A 133 -7.83 -26.67 -7.30
N PHE A 134 -8.64 -25.96 -6.50
CA PHE A 134 -10.11 -26.03 -6.60
C PHE A 134 -10.72 -24.84 -7.36
N ILE A 135 -10.01 -23.75 -7.50
CA ILE A 135 -10.51 -22.53 -8.14
C ILE A 135 -9.59 -22.16 -9.31
N PRO A 136 -9.94 -22.51 -10.56
CA PRO A 136 -9.10 -22.21 -11.75
C PRO A 136 -8.74 -20.73 -11.88
N LYS A 137 -9.63 -19.83 -11.44
CA LYS A 137 -9.37 -18.38 -11.41
C LYS A 137 -8.22 -18.00 -10.47
N VAL A 138 -8.00 -18.74 -9.37
CA VAL A 138 -6.86 -18.56 -8.47
C VAL A 138 -5.58 -19.09 -9.10
N ALA A 139 -5.64 -20.22 -9.79
CA ALA A 139 -4.51 -20.78 -10.54
C ALA A 139 -4.02 -19.80 -11.61
N ASN A 140 -4.92 -19.26 -12.44
CA ASN A 140 -4.59 -18.27 -13.46
C ASN A 140 -3.95 -16.98 -12.90
N ILE A 141 -4.34 -16.56 -11.68
CA ILE A 141 -3.71 -15.42 -11.01
C ILE A 141 -2.29 -15.78 -10.56
N PHE A 142 -2.09 -17.00 -10.06
CA PHE A 142 -0.78 -17.48 -9.67
C PHE A 142 0.17 -17.55 -10.86
N ASP A 143 -0.29 -18.08 -12.00
CA ASP A 143 0.48 -18.12 -13.25
C ASP A 143 0.88 -16.70 -13.69
N ARG A 144 -0.05 -15.74 -13.61
CA ARG A 144 0.28 -14.32 -13.89
C ARG A 144 1.29 -13.72 -12.94
N PHE A 145 1.33 -14.11 -11.65
CA PHE A 145 2.35 -13.65 -10.73
C PHE A 145 3.75 -14.14 -11.11
N MET A 146 3.82 -15.31 -11.76
CA MET A 146 5.06 -15.97 -12.18
C MET A 146 5.45 -15.68 -13.63
N ASP A 147 4.60 -14.98 -14.38
CA ASP A 147 4.85 -14.62 -15.77
C ASP A 147 6.00 -13.61 -15.90
N GLU A 148 7.14 -14.08 -16.40
CA GLU A 148 8.39 -13.33 -16.51
C GLU A 148 8.29 -12.17 -17.51
N GLU A 149 7.56 -12.31 -18.61
CA GLU A 149 7.37 -11.25 -19.60
C GLU A 149 6.65 -10.05 -18.99
N ASN A 150 5.64 -10.30 -18.16
CA ASN A 150 4.93 -9.27 -17.42
C ASN A 150 5.75 -8.68 -16.25
N ILE A 151 6.75 -9.39 -15.74
CA ILE A 151 7.65 -8.89 -14.70
C ILE A 151 8.70 -7.97 -15.32
N MET A 152 9.27 -8.35 -16.47
CA MET A 152 10.31 -7.57 -17.17
C MET A 152 9.73 -6.39 -17.95
N ALA A 153 8.55 -6.54 -18.54
CA ALA A 153 7.86 -5.42 -19.16
C ALA A 153 7.39 -4.47 -18.06
N LEU A 154 8.04 -3.34 -17.93
CA LEU A 154 7.63 -2.24 -17.02
C LEU A 154 6.24 -1.67 -17.39
N GLY A 155 5.42 -2.43 -18.12
CA GLY A 155 4.05 -2.10 -18.51
C GLY A 155 3.95 -0.83 -19.33
N ASN A 156 4.86 -0.64 -20.32
CA ASN A 156 4.98 0.58 -21.15
C ASN A 156 5.28 1.86 -20.33
N ARG A 157 5.85 1.71 -19.12
CA ARG A 157 6.17 2.87 -18.28
C ARG A 157 7.33 3.69 -18.80
N ASP A 158 8.17 3.12 -19.68
CA ASP A 158 9.30 3.80 -20.30
C ASP A 158 8.83 5.04 -21.06
N SER A 159 7.70 4.94 -21.77
CA SER A 159 7.10 6.08 -22.46
C SER A 159 6.65 7.18 -21.50
N LEU A 160 6.16 6.83 -20.30
CA LEU A 160 5.77 7.78 -19.25
C LEU A 160 7.00 8.44 -18.61
N TRP A 161 8.05 7.67 -18.36
CA TRP A 161 9.26 8.16 -17.68
C TRP A 161 10.07 9.14 -18.52
N LYS A 162 9.97 9.05 -19.86
CA LYS A 162 10.52 10.06 -20.75
C LYS A 162 10.02 11.47 -20.41
N TYR A 163 8.75 11.61 -20.06
CA TYR A 163 8.19 12.91 -19.70
C TYR A 163 8.62 13.40 -18.32
N PHE A 164 9.00 12.50 -17.41
CA PHE A 164 9.65 12.90 -16.17
C PHE A 164 11.00 13.56 -16.42
N LEU A 165 11.82 13.00 -17.33
CA LEU A 165 13.11 13.60 -17.66
C LEU A 165 12.93 14.99 -18.28
N LEU A 166 12.08 15.12 -19.29
CA LEU A 166 11.79 16.41 -19.95
C LEU A 166 11.28 17.47 -18.98
N MET A 167 10.40 17.08 -18.06
CA MET A 167 9.84 18.00 -17.07
C MET A 167 10.88 18.37 -15.99
N GLY A 168 11.70 17.40 -15.56
CA GLY A 168 12.78 17.63 -14.60
C GLY A 168 13.88 18.56 -15.12
N GLU A 169 14.26 18.44 -16.41
CA GLU A 169 15.19 19.37 -17.05
C GLU A 169 14.65 20.81 -17.07
N LYS A 170 13.34 20.95 -17.31
CA LYS A 170 12.72 22.28 -17.41
C LYS A 170 12.47 22.94 -16.05
N TYR A 171 12.18 22.17 -15.00
CA TYR A 171 11.79 22.66 -13.69
C TYR A 171 12.54 21.97 -12.52
N PRO A 172 13.89 22.04 -12.45
CA PRO A 172 14.65 21.18 -11.56
C PRO A 172 14.54 21.54 -10.06
N VAL A 173 14.41 22.83 -9.72
CA VAL A 173 14.54 23.29 -8.32
C VAL A 173 13.21 23.21 -7.58
N PHE A 174 12.17 23.86 -8.07
CA PHE A 174 10.87 23.96 -7.40
C PHE A 174 9.78 23.12 -8.09
N GLY A 175 10.11 22.46 -9.22
CA GLY A 175 9.15 21.70 -10.01
C GLY A 175 8.16 22.58 -10.76
N ALA A 176 7.22 21.95 -11.45
CA ALA A 176 6.21 22.65 -12.25
C ALA A 176 4.87 22.83 -11.50
N GLY A 177 4.79 22.44 -10.24
CA GLY A 177 3.58 22.47 -9.40
C GLY A 177 2.96 21.08 -9.22
N PHE A 178 2.35 20.85 -8.05
CA PHE A 178 1.72 19.57 -7.72
C PHE A 178 0.54 19.27 -8.65
N GLY A 179 0.51 18.05 -9.21
CA GLY A 179 -0.52 17.60 -10.15
C GLY A 179 -0.31 18.06 -11.59
N SER A 180 0.80 18.74 -11.91
CA SER A 180 1.07 19.29 -13.25
C SER A 180 1.58 18.26 -14.27
N TYR A 181 2.06 17.09 -13.82
CA TYR A 181 2.64 16.08 -14.70
C TYR A 181 1.71 15.65 -15.85
N ASN A 182 0.44 15.40 -15.55
CA ASN A 182 -0.53 14.96 -16.56
C ASN A 182 -0.70 15.98 -17.68
N GLN A 183 -0.83 17.25 -17.33
CA GLN A 183 -0.96 18.33 -18.29
C GLN A 183 0.32 18.49 -19.11
N PHE A 184 1.48 18.49 -18.45
CA PHE A 184 2.77 18.60 -19.10
C PHE A 184 3.00 17.46 -20.12
N ALA A 185 2.76 16.21 -19.70
CA ALA A 185 2.93 15.06 -20.58
C ALA A 185 1.98 15.11 -21.78
N TYR A 186 0.72 15.51 -21.58
CA TYR A 186 -0.25 15.69 -22.66
C TYR A 186 0.19 16.77 -23.65
N ASP A 187 0.62 17.92 -23.18
CA ASP A 187 1.05 19.05 -24.03
C ASP A 187 2.31 18.70 -24.84
N ASN A 188 3.14 17.79 -24.33
CA ASN A 188 4.33 17.28 -25.01
C ASN A 188 4.09 15.99 -25.83
N GLY A 189 2.83 15.66 -26.12
CA GLY A 189 2.49 14.61 -27.08
C GLY A 189 2.13 13.25 -26.50
N LEU A 190 2.07 13.09 -25.17
CA LEU A 190 1.59 11.85 -24.60
C LEU A 190 0.10 11.65 -24.91
N ARG A 191 -0.22 10.51 -25.54
CA ARG A 191 -1.59 10.10 -25.84
C ARG A 191 -1.77 8.68 -25.32
N VAL A 192 -2.62 8.50 -24.31
CA VAL A 192 -2.98 7.19 -23.77
C VAL A 192 -4.49 7.14 -23.65
N GLY A 193 -5.13 6.19 -24.33
CA GLY A 193 -6.54 5.87 -24.18
C GLY A 193 -7.54 6.97 -24.46
N GLY A 194 -7.15 8.07 -25.10
CA GLY A 194 -8.05 9.18 -25.45
C GLY A 194 -8.42 10.11 -24.30
N ASP A 195 -8.07 9.79 -23.08
CA ASP A 195 -8.52 10.52 -21.89
C ASP A 195 -7.38 11.36 -21.27
N ARG A 196 -7.59 12.67 -21.27
CA ARG A 196 -6.60 13.70 -20.89
C ARG A 196 -6.21 13.67 -19.42
N TRP A 197 -7.01 13.03 -18.55
CA TRP A 197 -6.97 13.27 -17.11
C TRP A 197 -6.55 12.06 -16.25
N ASN A 198 -6.31 10.89 -16.84
CA ASN A 198 -6.14 9.65 -16.10
C ASN A 198 -4.74 9.04 -16.11
N PHE A 199 -3.72 9.85 -16.35
CA PHE A 199 -2.37 9.35 -16.27
C PHE A 199 -1.74 9.65 -14.93
N ASN A 200 -1.22 8.63 -14.32
CA ASN A 200 -0.19 8.76 -13.32
C ASN A 200 1.10 8.17 -13.88
N GLY A 201 2.24 8.77 -13.58
CA GLY A 201 3.53 8.28 -14.03
C GLY A 201 3.92 6.92 -13.45
N HIS A 202 3.06 6.32 -12.64
CA HIS A 202 3.24 5.02 -11.96
C HIS A 202 4.55 4.91 -11.17
N ASN A 203 5.11 6.05 -10.77
CA ASN A 203 6.20 6.17 -9.81
C ASN A 203 6.05 7.52 -9.08
N CYS A 204 5.61 7.44 -7.84
CA CYS A 204 5.32 8.62 -7.03
C CYS A 204 6.57 9.45 -6.74
N TYR A 205 7.74 8.81 -6.58
CA TYR A 205 8.99 9.52 -6.29
C TYR A 205 9.42 10.37 -7.48
N PHE A 206 9.39 9.82 -8.69
CA PHE A 206 9.70 10.59 -9.89
C PHE A 206 8.68 11.69 -10.13
N GLN A 207 7.39 11.40 -9.92
CA GLN A 207 6.36 12.41 -10.12
C GLN A 207 6.48 13.56 -9.11
N ILE A 208 6.73 13.28 -7.84
CA ILE A 208 7.03 14.31 -6.83
C ILE A 208 8.28 15.11 -7.21
N ALA A 209 9.33 14.43 -7.69
CA ALA A 209 10.56 15.08 -8.06
C ALA A 209 10.39 16.12 -9.18
N VAL A 210 9.55 15.84 -10.17
CA VAL A 210 9.32 16.77 -11.28
C VAL A 210 8.24 17.82 -10.99
N GLU A 211 7.27 17.50 -10.15
CA GLU A 211 6.19 18.40 -9.77
C GLU A 211 6.59 19.38 -8.67
N LEU A 212 7.40 18.96 -7.70
CA LEU A 212 7.84 19.78 -6.56
C LEU A 212 9.34 20.11 -6.61
N GLY A 213 10.05 19.62 -7.61
CA GLY A 213 11.49 19.81 -7.75
C GLY A 213 12.31 19.13 -6.65
N ILE A 214 13.63 19.41 -6.65
CA ILE A 214 14.53 18.85 -5.65
C ILE A 214 14.19 19.31 -4.23
N VAL A 215 13.74 20.54 -4.06
CA VAL A 215 13.37 21.10 -2.76
C VAL A 215 12.19 20.34 -2.16
N GLY A 216 11.09 20.18 -2.89
CA GLY A 216 9.92 19.46 -2.41
C GLY A 216 10.20 17.97 -2.20
N SER A 217 11.06 17.37 -3.04
CA SER A 217 11.49 15.97 -2.89
C SER A 217 12.26 15.74 -1.59
N ILE A 218 13.17 16.65 -1.23
CA ILE A 218 13.92 16.57 0.03
C ILE A 218 12.95 16.63 1.22
N PHE A 219 12.00 17.58 1.22
CA PHE A 219 11.02 17.68 2.31
C PHE A 219 10.12 16.44 2.38
N PHE A 220 9.68 15.90 1.25
CA PHE A 220 8.89 14.68 1.22
C PHE A 220 9.66 13.48 1.81
N LEU A 221 10.90 13.26 1.38
CA LEU A 221 11.74 12.17 1.87
C LEU A 221 12.08 12.34 3.36
N LEU A 222 12.41 13.56 3.78
CA LEU A 222 12.68 13.86 5.17
C LEU A 222 11.46 13.58 6.05
N PHE A 223 10.28 14.04 5.65
CA PHE A 223 9.02 13.72 6.34
C PHE A 223 8.78 12.22 6.44
N ALA A 224 8.96 11.48 5.33
CA ALA A 224 8.77 10.04 5.29
C ALA A 224 9.74 9.31 6.24
N VAL A 225 11.04 9.65 6.19
CA VAL A 225 12.05 9.06 7.07
C VAL A 225 11.78 9.38 8.53
N LEU A 226 11.53 10.64 8.87
CA LEU A 226 11.28 11.03 10.25
C LEU A 226 10.02 10.39 10.82
N SER A 227 8.96 10.25 10.03
CA SER A 227 7.73 9.58 10.48
C SER A 227 7.95 8.09 10.77
N VAL A 228 8.72 7.39 9.93
CA VAL A 228 9.09 5.98 10.15
C VAL A 228 9.97 5.85 11.39
N VAL A 229 11.00 6.67 11.53
CA VAL A 229 11.91 6.66 12.69
C VAL A 229 11.12 6.89 13.98
N LEU A 230 10.28 7.93 14.03
CA LEU A 230 9.44 8.20 15.18
C LEU A 230 8.55 7.02 15.54
N THR A 231 7.94 6.38 14.53
CA THR A 231 7.07 5.23 14.74
C THR A 231 7.84 4.04 15.32
N ILE A 232 9.05 3.77 14.83
CA ILE A 232 9.91 2.70 15.36
C ILE A 232 10.34 3.01 16.80
N LEU A 233 10.71 4.24 17.11
CA LEU A 233 11.04 4.66 18.48
C LEU A 233 9.84 4.51 19.40
N ALA A 234 8.65 4.92 18.94
CA ALA A 234 7.40 4.74 19.69
C ALA A 234 7.11 3.26 19.97
N ILE A 235 7.22 2.37 18.98
CA ILE A 235 7.05 0.92 19.17
C ILE A 235 8.00 0.40 20.29
N ARG A 236 9.27 0.79 20.24
CA ARG A 236 10.26 0.33 21.23
C ARG A 236 9.92 0.80 22.63
N ARG A 237 9.39 2.01 22.77
CA ARG A 237 9.03 2.61 24.07
C ARG A 237 7.75 2.00 24.65
N VAL A 238 6.71 1.81 23.81
CA VAL A 238 5.39 1.34 24.27
C VAL A 238 5.17 -0.15 24.10
N LYS A 239 6.22 -0.95 23.85
CA LYS A 239 6.12 -2.40 23.58
C LYS A 239 5.34 -3.22 24.60
N ASN A 240 5.26 -2.75 25.85
CA ASN A 240 4.54 -3.40 26.95
C ASN A 240 3.10 -2.85 27.13
N ILE A 241 2.70 -1.83 26.35
CA ILE A 241 1.38 -1.20 26.38
C ILE A 241 0.63 -1.61 25.12
N CYS A 242 -0.16 -2.68 25.21
CA CYS A 242 -0.73 -3.36 24.03
C CYS A 242 -1.48 -2.44 23.08
N ASP A 243 -2.30 -1.52 23.59
CA ASP A 243 -3.12 -0.64 22.73
C ASP A 243 -2.28 0.42 22.01
N ASP A 244 -1.37 1.09 22.73
CA ASP A 244 -0.47 2.08 22.12
C ASP A 244 0.49 1.40 21.11
N ALA A 245 1.02 0.20 21.46
CA ALA A 245 1.85 -0.58 20.55
C ALA A 245 1.09 -1.00 19.28
N ARG A 246 -0.18 -1.39 19.41
CA ARG A 246 -1.04 -1.74 18.27
C ARG A 246 -1.19 -0.58 17.29
N ILE A 247 -1.44 0.62 17.78
CA ILE A 247 -1.56 1.83 16.95
C ILE A 247 -0.23 2.10 16.22
N CYS A 248 0.90 1.98 16.93
CA CYS A 248 2.21 2.18 16.31
C CYS A 248 2.55 1.13 15.25
N TYR A 249 2.25 -0.16 15.46
CA TYR A 249 2.43 -1.20 14.43
C TYR A 249 1.51 -0.98 13.23
N PHE A 250 0.25 -0.56 13.47
CA PHE A 250 -0.67 -0.21 12.39
C PHE A 250 -0.10 0.94 11.54
N SER A 251 0.34 2.01 12.18
CA SER A 251 0.94 3.16 11.48
C SER A 251 2.18 2.77 10.70
N LEU A 252 3.07 1.96 11.27
CA LEU A 252 4.26 1.48 10.57
C LEU A 252 3.90 0.68 9.32
N TYR A 253 2.88 -0.18 9.39
CA TYR A 253 2.40 -0.91 8.22
C TYR A 253 1.91 0.03 7.12
N ILE A 254 1.08 1.01 7.48
CA ILE A 254 0.54 2.00 6.52
C ILE A 254 1.69 2.79 5.87
N GLN A 255 2.70 3.19 6.63
CA GLN A 255 3.87 3.89 6.11
C GLN A 255 4.66 3.02 5.13
N ILE A 256 4.95 1.76 5.48
CA ILE A 256 5.62 0.79 4.58
C ILE A 256 4.81 0.62 3.29
N MET A 257 3.49 0.46 3.42
CA MET A 257 2.60 0.28 2.28
C MET A 257 2.70 1.46 1.31
N ILE A 258 2.62 2.69 1.81
CA ILE A 258 2.67 3.88 0.97
C ILE A 258 4.04 4.04 0.33
N LEU A 259 5.11 3.92 1.11
CA LEU A 259 6.47 4.08 0.60
C LEU A 259 6.84 2.98 -0.42
N ALA A 260 6.51 1.73 -0.15
CA ALA A 260 6.78 0.65 -1.10
C ALA A 260 5.90 0.74 -2.35
N TYR A 261 4.62 1.07 -2.21
CA TYR A 261 3.73 1.22 -3.36
C TYR A 261 4.09 2.47 -4.20
N SER A 262 4.68 3.49 -3.63
CA SER A 262 5.18 4.68 -4.33
C SER A 262 6.21 4.38 -5.42
N VAL A 263 6.89 3.23 -5.36
CA VAL A 263 7.82 2.78 -6.42
C VAL A 263 7.09 2.41 -7.72
N THR A 264 5.87 1.87 -7.62
CA THR A 264 5.12 1.33 -8.77
C THR A 264 3.74 1.94 -8.96
N GLY A 265 3.38 2.90 -8.14
CA GLY A 265 2.08 3.58 -8.15
C GLY A 265 2.18 4.99 -7.61
N ASN A 266 1.03 5.65 -7.50
CA ASN A 266 0.93 7.04 -7.06
C ASN A 266 -0.02 7.18 -5.86
N PRO A 267 0.29 6.57 -4.69
CA PRO A 267 -0.59 6.63 -3.52
C PRO A 267 -0.84 8.05 -3.01
N THR A 268 0.13 8.96 -3.16
CA THR A 268 0.02 10.37 -2.71
C THR A 268 -1.02 11.18 -3.48
N TYR A 269 -1.49 10.70 -4.63
CA TYR A 269 -2.55 11.34 -5.42
C TYR A 269 -3.95 10.78 -5.07
N SER A 270 -4.05 9.83 -4.14
CA SER A 270 -5.31 9.31 -3.60
C SER A 270 -5.62 9.95 -2.25
N ARG A 271 -6.71 10.74 -2.18
CA ARG A 271 -7.13 11.42 -0.93
C ARG A 271 -7.37 10.43 0.20
N GLN A 272 -7.99 9.29 -0.09
CA GLN A 272 -8.31 8.26 0.90
C GLN A 272 -7.04 7.65 1.49
N ILE A 273 -6.05 7.38 0.64
CA ILE A 273 -4.77 6.81 1.06
C ILE A 273 -4.01 7.80 1.93
N MET A 274 -3.93 9.06 1.49
CA MET A 274 -3.25 10.13 2.23
C MET A 274 -3.92 10.39 3.57
N PHE A 275 -5.26 10.37 3.62
CA PHE A 275 -5.99 10.55 4.89
C PHE A 275 -5.56 9.49 5.92
N ILE A 276 -5.56 8.21 5.55
CA ILE A 276 -5.18 7.12 6.47
C ILE A 276 -3.72 7.25 6.89
N TRP A 277 -2.83 7.65 5.97
CA TRP A 277 -1.42 7.86 6.27
C TRP A 277 -1.22 8.94 7.33
N PHE A 278 -1.71 10.14 7.07
CA PHE A 278 -1.57 11.26 8.02
C PHE A 278 -2.30 10.99 9.34
N PHE A 279 -3.48 10.39 9.31
CA PHE A 279 -4.19 10.00 10.51
C PHE A 279 -3.38 9.02 11.36
N SER A 280 -2.78 8.01 10.74
CA SER A 280 -1.96 7.02 11.45
C SER A 280 -0.68 7.64 12.06
N ILE A 281 -0.03 8.56 11.34
CA ILE A 281 1.13 9.32 11.87
C ILE A 281 0.70 10.24 13.00
N GLY A 282 -0.43 10.93 12.87
CA GLY A 282 -0.99 11.78 13.93
C GLY A 282 -1.25 11.01 15.22
N ALA A 283 -1.76 9.78 15.12
CA ALA A 283 -1.94 8.91 16.27
C ALA A 283 -0.60 8.52 16.94
N VAL A 284 0.45 8.26 16.14
CA VAL A 284 1.79 8.01 16.68
C VAL A 284 2.38 9.26 17.35
N LEU A 285 2.18 10.45 16.77
CA LEU A 285 2.61 11.70 17.38
C LEU A 285 1.94 11.94 18.74
N HIS A 286 0.65 11.60 18.86
CA HIS A 286 -0.04 11.64 20.15
C HIS A 286 0.60 10.70 21.16
N ILE A 287 0.88 9.45 20.77
CA ILE A 287 1.54 8.46 21.62
C ILE A 287 2.96 8.93 22.00
N ALA A 288 3.71 9.48 21.06
CA ALA A 288 5.04 9.99 21.30
C ALA A 288 5.04 11.10 22.37
N ARG A 289 4.09 12.05 22.28
CA ARG A 289 3.91 13.09 23.30
C ARG A 289 3.50 12.50 24.66
N LYS A 290 2.55 11.59 24.70
CA LYS A 290 2.07 10.91 25.91
C LYS A 290 3.20 10.21 26.67
N HIS A 291 4.19 9.67 25.97
CA HIS A 291 5.30 8.89 26.53
C HIS A 291 6.65 9.62 26.52
N ASN A 292 6.67 10.93 26.24
CA ASN A 292 7.87 11.76 26.16
C ASN A 292 8.96 11.15 25.26
N ILE A 293 8.59 10.81 24.02
CA ILE A 293 9.49 10.24 23.02
C ILE A 293 10.01 11.37 22.14
N ASP A 294 11.32 11.67 22.25
CA ASP A 294 11.99 12.65 21.41
C ASP A 294 12.80 11.97 20.32
N ILE A 295 12.78 12.53 19.10
CA ILE A 295 13.64 12.09 17.99
C ILE A 295 15.10 12.50 18.25
N VAL A 296 15.30 13.59 19.01
CA VAL A 296 16.62 14.06 19.42
C VAL A 296 17.07 13.23 20.61
N ILE A 297 18.11 12.41 20.40
CA ILE A 297 18.77 11.67 21.46
C ILE A 297 19.50 12.72 22.32
N ASN A 298 18.85 13.18 23.38
CA ASN A 298 19.49 14.05 24.35
C ASN A 298 20.42 13.18 25.19
N LYS A 299 21.74 13.20 24.89
CA LYS A 299 22.78 12.49 25.61
C LYS A 299 22.88 12.84 27.11
N GLU A 300 22.12 13.82 27.57
CA GLU A 300 22.15 14.26 28.98
C GLU A 300 21.29 13.40 29.93
N SER A 301 20.36 12.58 29.42
CA SER A 301 19.52 11.74 30.30
C SER A 301 20.26 10.52 30.87
N GLU A 302 21.32 10.05 30.21
CA GLU A 302 22.12 8.92 30.69
C GLU A 302 23.05 9.29 31.87
N ARG A 303 23.38 10.57 32.06
CA ARG A 303 24.24 11.02 33.16
C ARG A 303 23.53 11.21 34.51
N ARG A 304 22.22 11.06 34.58
CA ARG A 304 21.46 11.20 35.85
C ARG A 304 21.13 9.84 36.52
N HIS A 305 21.59 8.75 35.97
CA HIS A 305 21.40 7.40 36.53
C HIS A 305 22.72 6.64 36.74
N LEU A 306 23.86 7.36 36.73
CA LEU A 306 25.14 6.94 37.27
C LEU A 306 25.45 7.74 38.53
#